data_833909501950506aa89c948839add77c
#
_entry.id   833909501950506aa89c948839add77c
#
_cell.length_a   1.000
_cell.length_b   1.000
_cell.length_c   1.000
_cell.angle_alpha   90.00
_cell.angle_beta   90.00
_cell.angle_gamma   90.00
#
_symmetry.space_group_name_H-M   'P 1'
#
loop_
_entity.id
_entity.type
_entity.pdbx_description
1 polymer ?
#
loop_
_entity_poly.entity_id
_entity_poly.type
_entity_poly.pdbx_seq_one_letter_code
_entity_poly.pdbx_strand_id
1 'polypeptide(L)'
;MRCGACMNTCPVYRRSGGYSYTYFIPGPIGVNLGMLKNPQKYSDNVSACTLCLSCDNVCPSKVGPGSQIYVWRQSLEKLGKANPVKKAMSNGMKYLFERPALYTTALKFAPLANLIPECCTHFSNWNAWGIGHTMPEFAKKSFHQLWKEGKVK
;
A
#
# COMPACT_ATOMS: atom_id res chain seq x y z
N MET A 1 -8.66 -22.10 17.86
CA MET A 1 -9.76 -22.27 16.88
C MET A 1 -9.18 -22.10 15.48
N ARG A 2 -9.40 -23.02 14.54
CA ARG A 2 -8.84 -22.98 13.17
C ARG A 2 -9.95 -22.73 12.14
N CYS A 3 -10.76 -21.68 12.35
CA CYS A 3 -12.00 -21.46 11.62
C CYS A 3 -11.83 -20.89 10.19
N GLY A 4 -10.67 -20.29 9.87
CA GLY A 4 -10.40 -19.69 8.54
C GLY A 4 -11.17 -18.42 8.22
N ALA A 5 -11.97 -17.85 9.12
CA ALA A 5 -12.78 -16.66 8.87
C ALA A 5 -11.96 -15.45 8.37
N CYS A 6 -10.76 -15.28 8.91
CA CYS A 6 -9.85 -14.23 8.49
C CYS A 6 -9.37 -14.37 7.02
N MET A 7 -9.27 -15.60 6.49
CA MET A 7 -8.97 -15.83 5.08
C MET A 7 -10.16 -15.48 4.19
N ASN A 8 -11.36 -15.90 4.59
CA ASN A 8 -12.57 -15.65 3.80
C ASN A 8 -12.90 -14.16 3.64
N THR A 9 -12.60 -13.34 4.64
CA THR A 9 -12.84 -11.89 4.58
C THR A 9 -11.68 -11.12 3.94
N CYS A 10 -10.50 -11.74 3.76
CA CYS A 10 -9.31 -11.05 3.29
C CYS A 10 -9.38 -10.72 1.79
N PRO A 11 -9.34 -9.44 1.37
CA PRO A 11 -9.39 -9.07 -0.04
C PRO A 11 -8.16 -9.57 -0.81
N VAL A 12 -6.99 -9.59 -0.18
CA VAL A 12 -5.77 -10.10 -0.81
C VAL A 12 -5.88 -11.60 -1.07
N TYR A 13 -6.27 -12.38 -0.07
CA TYR A 13 -6.45 -13.82 -0.22
C TYR A 13 -7.49 -14.17 -1.30
N ARG A 14 -8.61 -13.46 -1.32
CA ARG A 14 -9.68 -13.69 -2.30
C ARG A 14 -9.26 -13.39 -3.74
N ARG A 15 -8.27 -12.52 -3.94
CA ARG A 15 -7.77 -12.16 -5.28
C ARG A 15 -6.59 -13.00 -5.72
N SER A 16 -5.63 -13.24 -4.84
CA SER A 16 -4.37 -13.93 -5.18
C SER A 16 -4.38 -15.42 -4.92
N GLY A 17 -5.32 -15.91 -4.09
CA GLY A 17 -5.37 -17.31 -3.68
C GLY A 17 -4.26 -17.70 -2.69
N GLY A 18 -4.30 -18.96 -2.25
CA GLY A 18 -3.38 -19.48 -1.24
C GLY A 18 -1.94 -19.66 -1.74
N TYR A 19 -1.76 -19.96 -3.03
CA TYR A 19 -0.42 -20.21 -3.60
C TYR A 19 0.48 -18.98 -3.67
N SER A 20 -0.08 -17.79 -3.63
CA SER A 20 0.70 -16.55 -3.60
C SER A 20 1.44 -16.31 -2.27
N TYR A 21 1.03 -17.02 -1.22
CA TYR A 21 1.70 -16.96 0.08
C TYR A 21 2.86 -17.95 0.12
N THR A 22 4.02 -17.50 0.55
CA THR A 22 5.22 -18.33 0.67
C THR A 22 5.20 -19.26 1.88
N TYR A 23 4.26 -19.06 2.80
CA TYR A 23 4.04 -19.91 3.97
C TYR A 23 2.89 -20.89 3.72
N PHE A 24 2.96 -22.12 4.22
CA PHE A 24 1.99 -23.19 3.97
C PHE A 24 0.57 -22.90 4.47
N ILE A 25 0.43 -22.04 5.49
CA ILE A 25 -0.86 -21.50 5.90
C ILE A 25 -1.01 -20.13 5.25
N PRO A 26 -1.99 -19.93 4.34
CA PRO A 26 -2.20 -18.64 3.70
C PRO A 26 -3.04 -17.68 4.56
N GLY A 27 -3.20 -16.44 4.06
CA GLY A 27 -4.05 -15.44 4.66
C GLY A 27 -3.46 -14.77 5.90
N PRO A 28 -4.25 -13.93 6.60
CA PRO A 28 -3.76 -13.09 7.70
C PRO A 28 -3.10 -13.84 8.84
N ILE A 29 -3.66 -14.98 9.22
CA ILE A 29 -3.05 -15.80 10.29
C ILE A 29 -1.73 -16.43 9.85
N GLY A 30 -1.65 -16.87 8.59
CA GLY A 30 -0.44 -17.46 8.04
C GLY A 30 0.70 -16.46 7.90
N VAL A 31 0.39 -15.21 7.58
CA VAL A 31 1.39 -14.12 7.56
C VAL A 31 2.03 -13.98 8.95
N ASN A 32 1.23 -13.94 10.02
CA ASN A 32 1.73 -13.83 11.39
C ASN A 32 2.56 -15.05 11.80
N LEU A 33 2.07 -16.25 11.50
CA LEU A 33 2.80 -17.49 11.83
C LEU A 33 4.12 -17.61 11.05
N GLY A 34 4.14 -17.20 9.79
CA GLY A 34 5.37 -17.14 8.99
C GLY A 34 6.40 -16.20 9.61
N MET A 35 5.98 -15.02 10.04
CA MET A 35 6.85 -14.04 10.70
C MET A 35 7.41 -14.57 12.02
N LEU A 36 6.59 -15.26 12.82
CA LEU A 36 7.07 -15.89 14.07
C LEU A 36 8.09 -16.99 13.79
N LYS A 37 7.93 -17.74 12.70
CA LYS A 37 8.83 -18.85 12.35
C LYS A 37 10.17 -18.37 11.78
N ASN A 38 10.11 -17.48 10.79
CA ASN A 38 11.31 -16.92 10.16
C ASN A 38 11.02 -15.55 9.53
N PRO A 39 11.30 -14.45 10.24
CA PRO A 39 11.04 -13.10 9.74
C PRO A 39 11.80 -12.76 8.46
N GLN A 40 12.96 -13.39 8.23
CA GLN A 40 13.78 -13.09 7.05
C GLN A 40 13.15 -13.64 5.77
N LYS A 41 12.61 -14.86 5.87
CA LYS A 41 12.04 -15.58 4.73
C LYS A 41 10.65 -15.07 4.35
N TYR A 42 9.85 -14.65 5.34
CA TYR A 42 8.41 -14.38 5.15
C TYR A 42 8.05 -12.90 5.24
N SER A 43 9.04 -12.00 5.28
CA SER A 43 8.84 -10.54 5.37
C SER A 43 7.97 -9.96 4.23
N ASP A 44 8.09 -10.52 3.02
CA ASP A 44 7.34 -10.02 1.86
C ASP A 44 5.83 -10.20 1.99
N ASN A 45 5.38 -11.27 2.65
CA ASN A 45 3.96 -11.51 2.91
C ASN A 45 3.33 -10.41 3.76
N VAL A 46 4.09 -9.79 4.66
CA VAL A 46 3.62 -8.68 5.50
C VAL A 46 3.32 -7.44 4.65
N SER A 47 4.11 -7.20 3.61
CA SER A 47 3.92 -6.07 2.69
C SER A 47 2.69 -6.24 1.78
N ALA A 48 2.26 -7.46 1.51
CA ALA A 48 1.08 -7.74 0.69
C ALA A 48 -0.26 -7.37 1.36
N CYS A 49 -0.29 -7.24 2.70
CA CYS A 49 -1.50 -6.91 3.43
C CYS A 49 -1.95 -5.46 3.16
N THR A 50 -3.25 -5.24 2.92
CA THR A 50 -3.84 -3.89 2.73
C THR A 50 -4.15 -3.16 4.04
N LEU A 51 -3.96 -3.79 5.18
CA LEU A 51 -4.31 -3.26 6.51
C LEU A 51 -5.78 -2.83 6.65
N CYS A 52 -6.69 -3.48 5.95
CA CYS A 52 -8.12 -3.18 6.04
C CYS A 52 -8.78 -3.61 7.37
N LEU A 53 -8.07 -4.33 8.23
CA LEU A 53 -8.50 -4.83 9.54
C LEU A 53 -9.77 -5.70 9.56
N SER A 54 -10.29 -6.08 8.40
CA SER A 54 -11.48 -6.94 8.29
C SER A 54 -11.28 -8.28 9.00
N CYS A 55 -10.07 -8.81 8.98
CA CYS A 55 -9.70 -10.05 9.68
C CYS A 55 -9.75 -9.91 11.21
N ASP A 56 -9.55 -8.73 11.76
CA ASP A 56 -9.66 -8.47 13.21
C ASP A 56 -11.12 -8.45 13.63
N ASN A 57 -11.97 -7.80 12.82
CA ASN A 57 -13.40 -7.68 13.10
C ASN A 57 -14.12 -9.04 13.05
N VAL A 58 -13.77 -9.88 12.08
CA VAL A 58 -14.44 -11.19 11.89
C VAL A 58 -13.89 -12.27 12.82
N CYS A 59 -12.81 -12.04 13.51
CA CYS A 59 -12.17 -13.05 14.35
C CYS A 59 -12.98 -13.36 15.61
N PRO A 60 -13.54 -14.56 15.76
CA PRO A 60 -14.34 -14.92 16.94
C PRO A 60 -13.49 -14.99 18.22
N SER A 61 -12.20 -15.33 18.07
CA SER A 61 -11.25 -15.40 19.21
C SER A 61 -10.55 -14.06 19.49
N LYS A 62 -10.88 -13.00 18.74
CA LYS A 62 -10.31 -11.64 18.91
C LYS A 62 -8.76 -11.60 18.94
N VAL A 63 -8.12 -12.46 18.14
CA VAL A 63 -6.64 -12.55 18.06
C VAL A 63 -6.01 -11.30 17.44
N GLY A 64 -6.75 -10.55 16.61
CA GLY A 64 -6.28 -9.33 15.97
C GLY A 64 -5.15 -9.54 14.94
N PRO A 65 -5.31 -10.43 13.94
CA PRO A 65 -4.23 -10.74 13.01
C PRO A 65 -3.79 -9.55 12.14
N GLY A 66 -4.68 -8.64 11.81
CA GLY A 66 -4.35 -7.41 11.07
C GLY A 66 -3.51 -6.44 11.88
N SER A 67 -3.88 -6.24 13.14
CA SER A 67 -3.12 -5.41 14.10
C SER A 67 -1.71 -5.96 14.32
N GLN A 68 -1.56 -7.28 14.42
CA GLN A 68 -0.25 -7.93 14.52
C GLN A 68 0.60 -7.71 13.27
N ILE A 69 0.01 -7.79 12.06
CA ILE A 69 0.71 -7.51 10.80
C ILE A 69 1.23 -6.07 10.76
N TYR A 70 0.47 -5.12 11.29
CA TYR A 70 0.91 -3.73 11.40
C TYR A 70 2.15 -3.60 12.31
N VAL A 71 2.14 -4.26 13.46
CA VAL A 71 3.31 -4.30 14.37
C VAL A 71 4.53 -4.94 13.69
N TRP A 72 4.34 -6.01 12.92
CA TRP A 72 5.42 -6.62 12.14
C TRP A 72 6.02 -5.65 11.12
N ARG A 73 5.22 -4.84 10.42
CA ARG A 73 5.73 -3.81 9.51
C ARG A 73 6.63 -2.80 10.22
N GLN A 74 6.20 -2.32 11.38
CA GLN A 74 7.01 -1.40 12.18
C GLN A 74 8.32 -2.05 12.64
N SER A 75 8.27 -3.31 13.06
CA SER A 75 9.45 -4.06 13.49
C SER A 75 10.45 -4.28 12.36
N LEU A 76 9.98 -4.62 11.16
CA LEU A 76 10.83 -4.78 9.98
C LEU A 76 11.52 -3.48 9.57
N GLU A 77 10.83 -2.35 9.71
CA GLU A 77 11.43 -1.05 9.42
C GLU A 77 12.52 -0.68 10.43
N LYS A 78 12.26 -0.91 11.73
CA LYS A 78 13.26 -0.71 12.80
C LYS A 78 14.51 -1.58 12.60
N LEU A 79 14.35 -2.80 12.08
CA LEU A 79 15.45 -3.72 11.77
C LEU A 79 16.19 -3.35 10.46
N GLY A 80 15.84 -2.24 9.80
CA GLY A 80 16.49 -1.79 8.57
C GLY A 80 16.27 -2.68 7.34
N LYS A 81 15.31 -3.60 7.39
CA LYS A 81 14.97 -4.53 6.28
C LYS A 81 13.98 -3.95 5.27
N ALA A 82 13.52 -2.71 5.50
CA ALA A 82 12.69 -2.01 4.53
C ALA A 82 13.50 -1.69 3.26
N ASN A 83 12.86 -1.86 2.09
CA ASN A 83 13.48 -1.52 0.81
C ASN A 83 13.94 -0.04 0.83
N PRO A 84 15.23 0.25 0.60
CA PRO A 84 15.79 1.61 0.72
C PRO A 84 15.10 2.59 -0.23
N VAL A 85 14.66 2.15 -1.41
CA VAL A 85 13.93 2.98 -2.37
C VAL A 85 12.56 3.40 -1.80
N LYS A 86 11.81 2.46 -1.21
CA LYS A 86 10.52 2.77 -0.56
C LYS A 86 10.71 3.75 0.61
N LYS A 87 11.77 3.58 1.39
CA LYS A 87 12.10 4.47 2.51
C LYS A 87 12.44 5.88 2.02
N ALA A 88 13.24 6.01 0.97
CA ALA A 88 13.58 7.30 0.38
C ALA A 88 12.32 7.99 -0.19
N MET A 89 11.47 7.26 -0.93
CA MET A 89 10.18 7.77 -1.42
C MET A 89 9.27 8.24 -0.29
N SER A 90 9.13 7.45 0.76
CA SER A 90 8.28 7.78 1.92
C SER A 90 8.77 9.06 2.62
N ASN A 91 10.08 9.20 2.81
CA ASN A 91 10.68 10.39 3.40
C ASN A 91 10.50 11.62 2.50
N GLY A 92 10.64 11.46 1.18
CA GLY A 92 10.39 12.54 0.22
C GLY A 92 8.93 13.01 0.25
N MET A 93 7.98 12.08 0.27
CA MET A 93 6.56 12.41 0.42
C MET A 93 6.26 13.08 1.76
N LYS A 94 6.82 12.59 2.86
CA LYS A 94 6.69 13.21 4.18
C LYS A 94 7.14 14.68 4.14
N TYR A 95 8.35 14.94 3.60
CA TYR A 95 8.89 16.28 3.49
C TYR A 95 8.00 17.22 2.65
N LEU A 96 7.43 16.70 1.55
CA LEU A 96 6.52 17.44 0.69
C LEU A 96 5.21 17.79 1.40
N PHE A 97 4.61 16.82 2.12
CA PHE A 97 3.31 16.99 2.77
C PHE A 97 3.37 17.81 4.05
N GLU A 98 4.49 17.80 4.76
CA GLU A 98 4.70 18.64 5.94
C GLU A 98 4.78 20.14 5.61
N ARG A 99 4.99 20.49 4.32
CA ARG A 99 5.17 21.88 3.88
C ARG A 99 4.09 22.31 2.90
N PRO A 100 3.03 22.99 3.36
CA PRO A 100 1.88 23.34 2.49
C PRO A 100 2.27 24.21 1.29
N ALA A 101 3.29 25.05 1.42
CA ALA A 101 3.80 25.87 0.30
C ALA A 101 4.43 25.01 -0.81
N LEU A 102 5.23 23.99 -0.45
CA LEU A 102 5.82 23.06 -1.41
C LEU A 102 4.74 22.19 -2.06
N TYR A 103 3.80 21.70 -1.26
CA TYR A 103 2.68 20.89 -1.75
C TYR A 103 1.82 21.66 -2.75
N THR A 104 1.43 22.89 -2.44
CA THR A 104 0.64 23.73 -3.36
C THR A 104 1.40 24.08 -4.65
N THR A 105 2.70 24.29 -4.56
CA THR A 105 3.56 24.53 -5.74
C THR A 105 3.65 23.26 -6.60
N ALA A 106 3.87 22.10 -5.99
CA ALA A 106 3.90 20.82 -6.69
C ALA A 106 2.57 20.53 -7.41
N LEU A 107 1.43 20.83 -6.78
CA LEU A 107 0.11 20.67 -7.41
C LEU A 107 -0.10 21.62 -8.62
N LYS A 108 0.50 22.80 -8.63
CA LYS A 108 0.43 23.70 -9.81
C LYS A 108 1.18 23.14 -11.01
N PHE A 109 2.25 22.36 -10.77
CA PHE A 109 3.04 21.71 -11.82
C PHE A 109 2.50 20.32 -12.20
N ALA A 110 1.58 19.73 -11.42
CA ALA A 110 1.02 18.42 -11.71
C ALA A 110 0.39 18.29 -13.11
N PRO A 111 -0.33 19.30 -13.66
CA PRO A 111 -0.87 19.22 -15.02
C PRO A 111 0.19 19.13 -16.12
N LEU A 112 1.43 19.51 -15.83
CA LEU A 112 2.55 19.38 -16.77
C LEU A 112 2.88 17.88 -17.05
N ALA A 113 2.54 17.00 -16.12
CA ALA A 113 2.69 15.56 -16.30
C ALA A 113 1.77 14.99 -17.41
N ASN A 114 0.68 15.68 -17.76
CA ASN A 114 -0.18 15.30 -18.88
C ASN A 114 0.49 15.48 -20.26
N LEU A 115 1.61 16.19 -20.31
CA LEU A 115 2.41 16.34 -21.54
C LEU A 115 3.32 15.13 -21.81
N ILE A 116 3.44 14.21 -20.83
CA ILE A 116 4.23 12.99 -20.99
C ILE A 116 3.45 12.04 -21.91
N PRO A 117 3.99 11.67 -23.08
CA PRO A 117 3.28 10.78 -24.00
C PRO A 117 3.00 9.42 -23.37
N GLU A 118 1.85 8.85 -23.69
CA GLU A 118 1.39 7.57 -23.14
C GLU A 118 2.39 6.42 -23.34
N CYS A 119 3.18 6.45 -24.42
CA CYS A 119 4.22 5.46 -24.66
C CYS A 119 5.29 5.41 -23.56
N CYS A 120 5.53 6.50 -22.85
CA CYS A 120 6.48 6.57 -21.73
C CYS A 120 5.85 6.10 -20.40
N THR A 121 4.52 6.15 -20.29
CA THR A 121 3.78 5.77 -19.10
C THR A 121 3.24 4.35 -19.16
N HIS A 122 3.02 3.82 -20.39
CA HIS A 122 2.31 2.55 -20.60
C HIS A 122 3.19 1.31 -20.47
N PHE A 123 4.44 1.35 -20.88
CA PHE A 123 5.33 0.20 -20.79
C PHE A 123 6.81 0.62 -20.76
N SER A 124 7.43 0.48 -19.61
CA SER A 124 8.87 0.48 -19.52
C SER A 124 9.27 -0.46 -18.37
N ASN A 125 10.40 -1.11 -18.50
CA ASN A 125 11.02 -1.88 -17.42
C ASN A 125 11.23 -1.05 -16.15
N TRP A 126 11.04 0.26 -16.24
CA TRP A 126 11.12 1.24 -15.17
C TRP A 126 9.77 1.51 -14.47
N ASN A 127 8.65 1.17 -15.12
CA ASN A 127 7.31 1.44 -14.60
C ASN A 127 6.47 0.17 -14.53
N ALA A 128 6.73 -0.65 -13.51
CA ALA A 128 5.95 -1.86 -13.25
C ALA A 128 4.46 -1.56 -12.98
N TRP A 129 4.12 -0.32 -12.57
CA TRP A 129 2.74 0.11 -12.34
C TRP A 129 1.96 0.28 -13.65
N GLY A 130 2.63 0.62 -14.76
CA GLY A 130 2.01 0.80 -16.07
C GLY A 130 1.45 -0.49 -16.68
N ILE A 131 1.77 -1.66 -16.12
CA ILE A 131 1.22 -2.93 -16.60
C ILE A 131 -0.24 -3.03 -16.15
N GLY A 132 -1.16 -2.88 -17.12
CA GLY A 132 -2.60 -2.97 -16.87
C GLY A 132 -3.25 -1.75 -16.20
N HIS A 133 -2.54 -0.63 -16.12
CA HIS A 133 -3.05 0.63 -15.58
C HIS A 133 -2.80 1.76 -16.59
N THR A 134 -3.79 2.63 -16.73
CA THR A 134 -3.65 3.91 -17.45
C THR A 134 -3.40 5.02 -16.44
N MET A 135 -2.52 5.97 -16.79
CA MET A 135 -2.29 7.13 -15.94
C MET A 135 -3.55 8.01 -15.94
N PRO A 136 -4.10 8.38 -14.78
CA PRO A 136 -5.22 9.32 -14.74
C PRO A 136 -4.77 10.70 -15.20
N GLU A 137 -5.65 11.41 -15.89
CA GLU A 137 -5.40 12.81 -16.24
C GLU A 137 -5.38 13.68 -14.98
N PHE A 138 -4.33 14.47 -14.85
CA PHE A 138 -4.23 15.43 -13.76
C PHE A 138 -5.13 16.63 -14.03
N ALA A 139 -5.98 16.94 -13.07
CA ALA A 139 -6.89 18.08 -13.16
C ALA A 139 -6.09 19.40 -13.24
N LYS A 140 -6.56 20.35 -14.08
CA LYS A 140 -5.94 21.67 -14.25
C LYS A 140 -5.95 22.51 -12.98
N LYS A 141 -6.94 22.30 -12.09
CA LYS A 141 -7.07 23.01 -10.81
C LYS A 141 -7.18 22.00 -9.66
N SER A 142 -6.51 22.30 -8.56
CA SER A 142 -6.62 21.47 -7.36
C SER A 142 -8.00 21.63 -6.70
N PHE A 143 -8.43 20.61 -5.94
CA PHE A 143 -9.68 20.67 -5.17
C PHE A 143 -9.76 21.93 -4.29
N HIS A 144 -8.66 22.31 -3.64
CA HIS A 144 -8.59 23.49 -2.79
C HIS A 144 -8.85 24.80 -3.56
N GLN A 145 -8.39 24.90 -4.82
CA GLN A 145 -8.67 26.04 -5.68
C GLN A 145 -10.16 26.08 -6.09
N LEU A 146 -10.71 24.92 -6.47
CA LEU A 146 -12.13 24.81 -6.84
C LEU A 146 -13.05 25.13 -5.64
N TRP A 147 -12.66 24.70 -4.45
CA TRP A 147 -13.38 25.03 -3.22
C TRP A 147 -13.39 26.53 -2.94
N LYS A 148 -12.22 27.19 -3.04
CA LYS A 148 -12.12 28.65 -2.86
C LYS A 148 -12.90 29.43 -3.92
N GLU A 149 -13.03 28.90 -5.13
CA GLU A 149 -13.83 29.50 -6.22
C GLU A 149 -15.34 29.22 -6.05
N GLY A 150 -15.77 28.49 -5.03
CA GLY A 150 -17.18 28.14 -4.80
C GLY A 150 -17.78 27.19 -5.83
N LYS A 151 -16.96 26.52 -6.63
CA LYS A 151 -17.40 25.59 -7.69
C LYS A 151 -17.67 24.18 -7.19
N VAL A 152 -17.34 23.90 -5.94
CA VAL A 152 -17.60 22.62 -5.26
C VAL A 152 -18.45 22.92 -4.05
N LYS A 153 -19.62 22.27 -3.96
CA LYS A 153 -20.51 22.33 -2.79
C LYS A 153 -20.20 21.16 -1.86
#